data_7590416453c606b692c220bef5b927b2
#
_entry.id   7590416453c606b692c220bef5b927b2
#
_cell.length_a   1.000
_cell.length_b   1.000
_cell.length_c   1.000
_cell.angle_alpha   90.00
_cell.angle_beta   90.00
_cell.angle_gamma   90.00
#
_symmetry.space_group_name_H-M   'P 1'
#
loop_
_entity.id
_entity.type
_entity.pdbx_description
1 polymer ?
#
loop_
_entity_poly.entity_id
_entity_poly.type
_entity_poly.pdbx_seq_one_letter_code
_entity_poly.pdbx_strand_id
1 'polypeptide(L)'
;MNVQPYVFFDGKCEEALEFYKSAVGAKVEMIMRFKEAPPEMQAQMSPGSKDKVMHAAFHIGDTQILASDGHCNGKPAFQGFSLSINAANDAEADKLFAALGKGGKVTAPMSETFFASRFGMVADKFGVNWMVMAEKKAA
;
A
#
# COMPACT_ATOMS: atom_id res chain seq x y z
N MET A 1 1.54 -3.32 -23.13
CA MET A 1 0.82 -4.00 -22.04
C MET A 1 1.43 -3.61 -20.71
N ASN A 2 0.60 -3.39 -19.70
CA ASN A 2 1.05 -2.96 -18.39
C ASN A 2 0.21 -3.66 -17.31
N VAL A 3 0.87 -4.14 -16.24
CA VAL A 3 0.19 -4.76 -15.12
C VAL A 3 0.57 -3.98 -13.87
N GLN A 4 -0.41 -3.46 -13.16
CA GLN A 4 -0.20 -2.63 -11.97
C GLN A 4 -1.05 -3.14 -10.81
N PRO A 5 -0.54 -3.05 -9.57
CA PRO A 5 -1.38 -3.34 -8.41
C PRO A 5 -2.51 -2.32 -8.32
N TYR A 6 -3.69 -2.79 -7.97
CA TYR A 6 -4.82 -1.95 -7.65
C TYR A 6 -5.33 -2.39 -6.28
N VAL A 7 -5.34 -1.50 -5.31
CA VAL A 7 -5.63 -1.85 -3.92
C VAL A 7 -6.90 -1.13 -3.47
N PHE A 8 -7.85 -1.91 -2.95
CA PHE A 8 -9.12 -1.37 -2.47
C PHE A 8 -9.05 -1.26 -0.94
N PHE A 9 -9.07 -0.03 -0.42
CA PHE A 9 -8.98 0.22 1.02
C PHE A 9 -10.34 0.33 1.71
N ASP A 10 -11.40 0.23 0.92
CA ASP A 10 -12.76 0.07 1.41
C ASP A 10 -13.19 1.12 2.44
N GLY A 11 -12.86 2.37 2.16
CA GLY A 11 -13.19 3.51 3.01
C GLY A 11 -12.01 4.17 3.70
N LYS A 12 -10.81 3.55 3.61
CA LYS A 12 -9.61 4.04 4.31
C LYS A 12 -8.47 4.43 3.37
N CYS A 13 -8.79 4.66 2.09
CA CYS A 13 -7.77 4.92 1.08
C CYS A 13 -6.94 6.16 1.41
N GLU A 14 -7.56 7.28 1.75
CA GLU A 14 -6.84 8.51 2.03
C GLU A 14 -5.91 8.36 3.24
N GLU A 15 -6.38 7.71 4.29
CA GLU A 15 -5.55 7.44 5.46
C GLU A 15 -4.35 6.56 5.08
N ALA A 16 -4.58 5.56 4.22
CA ALA A 16 -3.51 4.68 3.76
C ALA A 16 -2.46 5.43 2.96
N LEU A 17 -2.89 6.32 2.06
CA LEU A 17 -1.96 7.13 1.27
C LEU A 17 -1.11 8.03 2.16
N GLU A 18 -1.71 8.66 3.17
CA GLU A 18 -0.97 9.50 4.12
C GLU A 18 0.04 8.65 4.91
N PHE A 19 -0.36 7.46 5.32
CA PHE A 19 0.54 6.55 6.01
C PHE A 19 1.73 6.16 5.12
N TYR A 20 1.48 5.82 3.85
CA TYR A 20 2.55 5.41 2.94
C TYR A 20 3.49 6.56 2.59
N LYS A 21 2.99 7.81 2.56
CA LYS A 21 3.86 8.97 2.38
C LYS A 21 4.95 9.02 3.45
N SER A 22 4.57 8.81 4.71
CA SER A 22 5.54 8.87 5.80
C SER A 22 6.33 7.60 5.98
N ALA A 23 5.72 6.44 5.72
CA ALA A 23 6.37 5.15 5.97
C ALA A 23 7.37 4.76 4.89
N VAL A 24 7.02 4.96 3.62
CA VAL A 24 7.84 4.48 2.49
C VAL A 24 8.13 5.57 1.46
N GLY A 25 7.82 6.82 1.76
CA GLY A 25 8.09 7.91 0.84
C GLY A 25 7.22 7.92 -0.40
N ALA A 26 6.01 7.41 -0.30
CA ALA A 26 5.08 7.38 -1.42
C ALA A 26 4.78 8.80 -1.90
N LYS A 27 4.63 8.95 -3.23
CA LYS A 27 4.27 10.22 -3.85
C LYS A 27 2.92 10.08 -4.52
N VAL A 28 1.92 10.80 -4.03
CA VAL A 28 0.58 10.77 -4.59
C VAL A 28 0.53 11.65 -5.84
N GLU A 29 0.11 11.07 -6.96
CA GLU A 29 0.03 11.78 -8.24
C GLU A 29 -1.35 12.38 -8.46
N MET A 30 -2.39 11.63 -8.10
CA MET A 30 -3.75 12.12 -8.26
C MET A 30 -4.68 11.43 -7.28
N ILE A 31 -5.71 12.14 -6.88
CA ILE A 31 -6.82 11.61 -6.11
C ILE A 31 -8.10 12.14 -6.75
N MET A 32 -9.03 11.24 -7.06
CA MET A 32 -10.34 11.61 -7.56
C MET A 32 -11.38 11.10 -6.56
N ARG A 33 -12.25 11.99 -6.10
CA ARG A 33 -13.26 11.63 -5.12
C ARG A 33 -14.58 11.31 -5.82
N PHE A 34 -15.44 10.55 -5.15
CA PHE A 34 -16.73 10.18 -5.72
C PHE A 34 -17.59 11.40 -6.08
N LYS A 35 -17.48 12.49 -5.33
CA LYS A 35 -18.24 13.73 -5.63
C LYS A 35 -17.83 14.36 -6.95
N GLU A 36 -16.70 13.99 -7.51
CA GLU A 36 -16.23 14.50 -8.81
C GLU A 36 -16.78 13.67 -9.98
N ALA A 37 -17.44 12.55 -9.69
CA ALA A 37 -18.04 11.71 -10.72
C ALA A 37 -19.30 12.35 -11.30
N PRO A 38 -19.71 11.96 -12.54
CA PRO A 38 -20.96 12.44 -13.11
C PRO A 38 -22.15 12.14 -12.20
N PRO A 39 -23.20 13.00 -12.20
CA PRO A 39 -24.36 12.80 -11.31
C PRO A 39 -25.02 11.42 -11.43
N GLU A 40 -25.03 10.85 -12.61
CA GLU A 40 -25.61 9.51 -12.84
C GLU A 40 -24.86 8.43 -12.03
N MET A 41 -23.55 8.56 -11.95
CA MET A 41 -22.73 7.63 -11.16
C MET A 41 -22.91 7.89 -9.67
N GLN A 42 -23.02 9.15 -9.27
CA GLN A 42 -23.22 9.49 -7.85
C GLN A 42 -24.52 8.92 -7.30
N ALA A 43 -25.55 8.82 -8.13
CA ALA A 43 -26.85 8.27 -7.72
C ALA A 43 -26.76 6.79 -7.33
N GLN A 44 -25.74 6.08 -7.80
CA GLN A 44 -25.53 4.65 -7.53
C GLN A 44 -24.57 4.38 -6.38
N MET A 45 -24.04 5.44 -5.76
CA MET A 45 -23.05 5.32 -4.69
C MET A 45 -23.72 5.16 -3.33
N SER A 46 -22.99 4.55 -2.41
CA SER A 46 -23.42 4.44 -1.03
C SER A 46 -23.54 5.81 -0.39
N PRO A 47 -24.55 6.03 0.47
CA PRO A 47 -24.65 7.29 1.21
C PRO A 47 -23.38 7.55 2.02
N GLY A 48 -22.92 8.81 2.02
CA GLY A 48 -21.74 9.20 2.78
C GLY A 48 -20.41 8.95 2.09
N SER A 49 -20.43 8.47 0.83
CA SER A 49 -19.18 8.17 0.12
C SER A 49 -18.63 9.34 -0.71
N LYS A 50 -19.31 10.48 -0.75
CA LYS A 50 -18.92 11.61 -1.62
C LYS A 50 -17.47 12.05 -1.44
N ASP A 51 -16.99 12.09 -0.21
CA ASP A 51 -15.63 12.53 0.09
C ASP A 51 -14.60 11.40 0.05
N LYS A 52 -15.05 10.18 -0.19
CA LYS A 52 -14.15 9.03 -0.29
C LYS A 52 -13.48 9.00 -1.66
N VAL A 53 -12.44 8.18 -1.76
CA VAL A 53 -11.59 8.13 -2.96
C VAL A 53 -12.17 7.15 -3.95
N MET A 54 -12.57 7.66 -5.12
CA MET A 54 -13.04 6.83 -6.23
C MET A 54 -11.87 6.20 -6.96
N HIS A 55 -10.78 6.94 -7.10
CA HIS A 55 -9.57 6.48 -7.77
C HIS A 55 -8.37 7.33 -7.35
N ALA A 56 -7.25 6.68 -7.13
CA ALA A 56 -6.00 7.35 -6.82
C ALA A 56 -4.84 6.63 -7.49
N ALA A 57 -3.79 7.37 -7.74
CA ALA A 57 -2.53 6.83 -8.25
C ALA A 57 -1.39 7.40 -7.43
N PHE A 58 -0.45 6.54 -7.05
CA PHE A 58 0.72 6.96 -6.31
C PHE A 58 1.91 6.10 -6.70
N HIS A 59 3.10 6.63 -6.43
CA HIS A 59 4.35 5.90 -6.69
C HIS A 59 5.07 5.59 -5.40
N ILE A 60 5.64 4.39 -5.35
CA ILE A 60 6.65 4.03 -4.36
C ILE A 60 7.89 3.69 -5.19
N GLY A 61 8.95 4.51 -5.08
CA GLY A 61 10.06 4.39 -6.01
C GLY A 61 9.58 4.55 -7.44
N ASP A 62 9.90 3.59 -8.30
CA ASP A 62 9.53 3.63 -9.71
C ASP A 62 8.20 2.93 -10.00
N THR A 63 7.56 2.35 -9.00
CA THR A 63 6.35 1.57 -9.21
C THR A 63 5.11 2.41 -8.95
N GLN A 64 4.21 2.47 -9.93
CA GLN A 64 2.92 3.09 -9.76
C GLN A 64 1.93 2.08 -9.18
N ILE A 65 1.21 2.50 -8.16
CA ILE A 65 0.15 1.70 -7.54
C ILE A 65 -1.14 2.48 -7.64
N LEU A 66 -2.22 1.78 -7.99
CA LEU A 66 -3.54 2.36 -8.08
C LEU A 66 -4.34 1.97 -6.84
N ALA A 67 -5.24 2.83 -6.42
CA ALA A 67 -6.01 2.59 -5.21
C ALA A 67 -7.37 3.26 -5.25
N SER A 68 -8.27 2.76 -4.42
CA SER A 68 -9.57 3.41 -4.23
C SER A 68 -10.19 2.92 -2.92
N ASP A 69 -11.33 3.51 -2.59
CA ASP A 69 -12.14 3.04 -1.46
C ASP A 69 -13.13 1.95 -1.86
N GLY A 70 -13.29 1.69 -3.15
CA GLY A 70 -14.21 0.65 -3.60
C GLY A 70 -15.63 0.88 -3.08
N HIS A 71 -16.16 -0.11 -2.38
CA HIS A 71 -17.54 -0.05 -1.88
C HIS A 71 -17.69 0.72 -0.57
N CYS A 72 -16.60 1.20 0.02
CA CYS A 72 -16.62 2.02 1.25
C CYS A 72 -17.28 1.33 2.45
N ASN A 73 -17.06 0.02 2.59
CA ASN A 73 -17.62 -0.75 3.72
C ASN A 73 -16.84 -0.56 5.02
N GLY A 74 -15.65 0.04 4.96
CA GLY A 74 -14.81 0.26 6.14
C GLY A 74 -14.07 -0.97 6.64
N LYS A 75 -14.13 -2.07 5.91
CA LYS A 75 -13.52 -3.35 6.29
C LYS A 75 -12.68 -3.93 5.16
N PRO A 76 -11.51 -3.34 4.87
CA PRO A 76 -10.67 -3.90 3.81
C PRO A 76 -10.18 -5.30 4.22
N ALA A 77 -10.07 -6.18 3.23
CA ALA A 77 -9.58 -7.54 3.43
C ALA A 77 -8.57 -7.87 2.35
N PHE A 78 -7.34 -8.15 2.75
CA PHE A 78 -6.25 -8.44 1.83
C PHE A 78 -5.67 -9.81 2.17
N GLN A 79 -5.66 -10.70 1.20
CA GLN A 79 -5.06 -12.02 1.38
C GLN A 79 -4.64 -12.61 0.04
N GLY A 80 -3.69 -13.50 0.08
CA GLY A 80 -3.25 -14.22 -1.10
C GLY A 80 -2.26 -13.46 -1.96
N PHE A 81 -1.78 -12.29 -1.53
CA PHE A 81 -0.76 -11.52 -2.23
C PHE A 81 -0.01 -10.61 -1.26
N SER A 82 1.10 -10.08 -1.70
CA SER A 82 1.88 -9.09 -0.96
C SER A 82 2.45 -8.07 -1.92
N LEU A 83 2.68 -6.86 -1.41
CA LEU A 83 3.49 -5.89 -2.12
C LEU A 83 4.92 -6.07 -1.66
N SER A 84 5.85 -6.18 -2.59
CA SER A 84 7.24 -6.50 -2.27
C SER A 84 8.14 -5.30 -2.56
N ILE A 85 8.95 -4.92 -1.56
CA ILE A 85 9.91 -3.83 -1.69
C ILE A 85 11.31 -4.39 -1.71
N ASN A 86 12.08 -4.02 -2.73
CA ASN A 86 13.52 -4.27 -2.78
C ASN A 86 14.23 -3.01 -2.32
N ALA A 87 14.78 -3.03 -1.12
CA ALA A 87 15.52 -1.92 -0.58
C ALA A 87 16.96 -1.91 -1.11
N ALA A 88 17.59 -0.74 -1.13
CA ALA A 88 18.94 -0.59 -1.64
C ALA A 88 19.99 -1.23 -0.74
N ASN A 89 19.72 -1.33 0.56
CA ASN A 89 20.65 -1.90 1.54
C ASN A 89 19.90 -2.34 2.79
N ASP A 90 20.62 -2.97 3.71
CA ASP A 90 20.03 -3.51 4.94
C ASP A 90 19.42 -2.41 5.82
N ALA A 91 20.08 -1.26 5.94
CA ALA A 91 19.60 -0.16 6.78
C ALA A 91 18.28 0.37 6.25
N GLU A 92 18.13 0.52 4.94
CA GLU A 92 16.89 0.96 4.33
C GLU A 92 15.79 -0.09 4.54
N ALA A 93 16.12 -1.37 4.34
CA ALA A 93 15.16 -2.45 4.55
C ALA A 93 14.62 -2.45 5.98
N ASP A 94 15.52 -2.34 6.97
CA ASP A 94 15.12 -2.32 8.37
C ASP A 94 14.22 -1.11 8.68
N LYS A 95 14.55 0.05 8.13
CA LYS A 95 13.79 1.28 8.34
C LYS A 95 12.38 1.18 7.74
N LEU A 96 12.27 0.71 6.50
CA LEU A 96 10.97 0.56 5.84
C LEU A 96 10.10 -0.47 6.54
N PHE A 97 10.72 -1.59 6.95
CA PHE A 97 10.01 -2.65 7.66
C PHE A 97 9.43 -2.14 8.97
N ALA A 98 10.23 -1.42 9.75
CA ALA A 98 9.76 -0.85 11.03
C ALA A 98 8.61 0.14 10.82
N ALA A 99 8.74 1.00 9.79
CA ALA A 99 7.72 2.01 9.52
C ALA A 99 6.40 1.36 9.06
N LEU A 100 6.47 0.37 8.18
CA LEU A 100 5.28 -0.34 7.70
C LEU A 100 4.60 -1.13 8.82
N GLY A 101 5.38 -1.64 9.76
CA GLY A 101 4.86 -2.42 10.88
C GLY A 101 4.19 -1.61 11.97
N LYS A 102 4.33 -0.29 11.94
CA LYS A 102 3.76 0.57 12.98
C LYS A 102 2.23 0.52 12.95
N GLY A 103 1.63 0.02 14.01
CA GLY A 103 0.20 -0.19 14.09
C GLY A 103 -0.29 -1.44 13.36
N GLY A 104 0.62 -2.19 12.77
CA GLY A 104 0.32 -3.42 12.05
C GLY A 104 0.81 -4.65 12.79
N LYS A 105 1.13 -5.69 12.03
CA LYS A 105 1.55 -6.98 12.60
C LYS A 105 2.70 -7.58 11.80
N VAL A 106 3.80 -7.88 12.48
CA VAL A 106 4.92 -8.61 11.87
C VAL A 106 4.51 -10.07 11.72
N THR A 107 4.56 -10.57 10.48
CA THR A 107 4.24 -11.98 10.19
C THR A 107 5.51 -12.82 10.04
N ALA A 108 6.61 -12.21 9.62
CA ALA A 108 7.93 -12.84 9.61
C ALA A 108 8.98 -11.77 9.95
N PRO A 109 9.70 -11.89 11.08
CA PRO A 109 10.70 -10.88 11.45
C PRO A 109 11.83 -10.79 10.43
N MET A 110 12.46 -9.61 10.37
CA MET A 110 13.62 -9.42 9.49
C MET A 110 14.73 -10.39 9.85
N SER A 111 15.26 -11.09 8.85
CA SER A 111 16.34 -12.05 9.03
C SER A 111 17.11 -12.19 7.73
N GLU A 112 18.29 -12.77 7.82
CA GLU A 112 19.06 -13.17 6.65
C GLU A 112 18.51 -14.49 6.12
N THR A 113 18.41 -14.60 4.80
CA THR A 113 18.02 -15.85 4.13
C THR A 113 19.09 -16.22 3.10
N PHE A 114 18.91 -17.35 2.42
CA PHE A 114 19.87 -17.76 1.39
C PHE A 114 19.81 -16.83 0.16
N PHE A 115 18.73 -16.10 -0.04
CA PHE A 115 18.55 -15.23 -1.21
C PHE A 115 18.62 -13.73 -0.87
N ALA A 116 18.59 -13.34 0.40
CA ALA A 116 18.56 -11.94 0.81
C ALA A 116 19.37 -11.71 2.07
N SER A 117 20.05 -10.56 2.17
CA SER A 117 20.74 -10.16 3.39
C SER A 117 19.75 -9.74 4.47
N ARG A 118 18.58 -9.26 4.07
CA ARG A 118 17.44 -8.97 4.95
C ARG A 118 16.18 -9.35 4.24
N PHE A 119 15.28 -10.02 4.95
CA PHE A 119 13.96 -10.36 4.46
C PHE A 119 12.98 -10.40 5.62
N GLY A 120 11.84 -9.77 5.44
CA GLY A 120 10.78 -9.80 6.45
C GLY A 120 9.42 -9.63 5.81
N MET A 121 8.39 -10.03 6.54
CA MET A 121 7.00 -9.90 6.11
C MET A 121 6.21 -9.20 7.20
N VAL A 122 5.36 -8.28 6.81
CA VAL A 122 4.57 -7.48 7.74
C VAL A 122 3.22 -7.13 7.11
N ALA A 123 2.17 -7.18 7.92
CA ALA A 123 0.87 -6.62 7.54
C ALA A 123 0.80 -5.23 8.12
N ASP A 124 0.53 -4.21 7.30
CA ASP A 124 0.45 -2.85 7.81
C ASP A 124 -0.86 -2.65 8.59
N LYS A 125 -1.05 -1.45 9.13
CA LYS A 125 -2.24 -1.19 9.96
C LYS A 125 -3.56 -1.26 9.20
N PHE A 126 -3.51 -1.26 7.86
CA PHE A 126 -4.69 -1.42 7.01
C PHE A 126 -4.90 -2.87 6.58
N GLY A 127 -3.96 -3.76 6.93
CA GLY A 127 -4.04 -5.17 6.59
C GLY A 127 -3.35 -5.55 5.29
N VAL A 128 -2.73 -4.60 4.60
CA VAL A 128 -1.98 -4.92 3.38
C VAL A 128 -0.70 -5.65 3.75
N ASN A 129 -0.44 -6.77 3.10
CA ASN A 129 0.75 -7.56 3.34
C ASN A 129 1.93 -7.05 2.51
N TRP A 130 3.06 -6.86 3.18
CA TRP A 130 4.28 -6.39 2.56
C TRP A 130 5.41 -7.38 2.78
N MET A 131 6.26 -7.53 1.77
CA MET A 131 7.55 -8.19 1.89
C MET A 131 8.61 -7.12 1.72
N VAL A 132 9.58 -7.07 2.62
CA VAL A 132 10.67 -6.09 2.54
C VAL A 132 11.98 -6.86 2.52
N MET A 133 12.82 -6.59 1.53
CA MET A 133 14.08 -7.30 1.40
C MET A 133 15.20 -6.40 0.90
N ALA A 134 16.41 -6.79 1.21
CA ALA A 134 17.62 -6.29 0.59
C ALA A 134 18.36 -7.48 0.00
N GLU A 135 18.77 -7.36 -1.26
CA GLU A 135 19.47 -8.47 -1.93
C GLU A 135 20.85 -8.68 -1.34
N LYS A 136 21.34 -9.93 -1.38
CA LYS A 136 22.71 -10.21 -1.02
C LYS A 136 23.63 -9.57 -2.04
N LYS A 137 24.67 -8.90 -1.52
CA LYS A 137 25.70 -8.37 -2.40
C LYS A 137 26.47 -9.53 -3.04
N ALA A 138 26.82 -9.37 -4.31
CA ALA A 138 27.68 -10.32 -4.98
C ALA A 138 29.00 -10.40 -4.23
N ALA A 139 29.47 -11.61 -4.03
CA ALA A 139 30.74 -11.86 -3.35
C ALA A 139 31.93 -11.39 -4.20
#